data_b5a7be23b6f54c3071371ccf2e6469bd
#
_entry.id   b5a7be23b6f54c3071371ccf2e6469bd
#
_cell.length_a   1.000
_cell.length_b   1.000
_cell.length_c   1.000
_cell.angle_alpha   90.00
_cell.angle_beta   90.00
_cell.angle_gamma   90.00
#
_symmetry.space_group_name_H-M   'P 1'
#
loop_
_entity.id
_entity.type
_entity.pdbx_description
1 polymer ?
#
loop_
_entity_poly.entity_id
_entity_poly.type
_entity_poly.pdbx_seq_one_letter_code
_entity_poly.pdbx_strand_id
1 'polypeptide(L)'
;AKLAEINGQKAQIDNKEQADTILADLEGADFVVTNLKKSQRKKQPAPPFTTSTLQQEASRKLSFQARRTMKTAQELYEGVEVEGQGAVGLITYMRTDSLRISDEAKTAAAEVIKNEYGAEYLPEKPRTYKSKNNAQDAHEAIRPANIELTPSKVKKSLTNDQFKLYKLIWERFMASQMANAVMDTVSVDISAKNYMFKSSGYSVRFDGFTKLYEESRDNEEQGGALPKIE
;
A
#
# COMPACT_ATOMS: atom_id res chain seq x y z
N ALA A 1 -3.84 10.29 23.08
CA ALA A 1 -3.26 11.58 22.66
C ALA A 1 -1.77 11.61 23.07
N LYS A 2 -0.96 12.38 22.37
CA LYS A 2 0.46 12.61 22.69
C LYS A 2 0.62 14.06 23.10
N LEU A 3 1.43 14.33 24.14
CA LEU A 3 1.82 15.68 24.51
C LEU A 3 2.61 16.30 23.35
N ALA A 4 2.14 17.43 22.86
CA ALA A 4 2.70 18.11 21.71
C ALA A 4 3.39 19.43 22.08
N GLU A 5 2.80 20.18 23.02
CA GLU A 5 3.30 21.51 23.41
C GLU A 5 3.18 21.73 24.92
N ILE A 6 4.12 22.48 25.48
CA ILE A 6 4.12 23.00 26.85
C ILE A 6 4.32 24.52 26.76
N ASN A 7 3.43 25.33 27.34
CA ASN A 7 3.46 26.79 27.23
C ASN A 7 3.52 27.30 25.77
N GLY A 8 2.87 26.61 24.83
CA GLY A 8 2.88 26.97 23.40
C GLY A 8 4.16 26.65 22.64
N GLN A 9 5.13 25.97 23.27
CA GLN A 9 6.36 25.51 22.64
C GLN A 9 6.33 23.98 22.49
N LYS A 10 7.02 23.46 21.47
CA LYS A 10 7.13 22.02 21.23
C LYS A 10 7.61 21.31 22.50
N ALA A 11 6.85 20.32 22.95
CA ALA A 11 7.19 19.54 24.12
C ALA A 11 8.51 18.77 23.91
N GLN A 12 9.41 18.92 24.88
CA GLN A 12 10.64 18.15 24.97
C GLN A 12 10.73 17.63 26.41
N ILE A 13 10.88 16.34 26.58
CA ILE A 13 11.01 15.67 27.86
C ILE A 13 12.30 14.86 27.81
N ASP A 14 13.32 15.32 28.53
CA ASP A 14 14.66 14.76 28.45
C ASP A 14 14.95 13.73 29.55
N ASN A 15 14.15 13.75 30.63
CA ASN A 15 14.35 12.87 31.77
C ASN A 15 13.05 12.55 32.51
N LYS A 16 13.15 11.59 33.43
CA LYS A 16 12.03 11.12 34.24
C LYS A 16 11.46 12.19 35.15
N GLU A 17 12.30 13.03 35.74
CA GLU A 17 11.90 14.09 36.71
C GLU A 17 10.96 15.10 36.02
N GLN A 18 11.28 15.51 34.79
CA GLN A 18 10.41 16.36 33.99
C GLN A 18 9.06 15.67 33.67
N ALA A 19 9.09 14.39 33.35
CA ALA A 19 7.86 13.63 33.12
C ALA A 19 7.00 13.53 34.37
N ASP A 20 7.60 13.24 35.54
CA ASP A 20 6.90 13.13 36.82
C ASP A 20 6.30 14.50 37.24
N THR A 21 7.00 15.60 36.98
CA THR A 21 6.50 16.98 37.24
C THR A 21 5.26 17.26 36.37
N ILE A 22 5.29 16.92 35.07
CA ILE A 22 4.17 17.12 34.18
C ILE A 22 2.96 16.27 34.60
N LEU A 23 3.19 15.01 35.00
CA LEU A 23 2.14 14.13 35.48
C LEU A 23 1.48 14.66 36.75
N ALA A 24 2.29 15.12 37.73
CA ALA A 24 1.77 15.72 38.96
C ALA A 24 1.00 17.00 38.69
N ASP A 25 1.43 17.84 37.76
CA ASP A 25 0.74 19.06 37.39
C ASP A 25 -0.59 18.78 36.65
N LEU A 26 -0.70 17.68 35.92
CA LEU A 26 -1.90 17.25 35.25
C LEU A 26 -2.91 16.51 36.15
N GLU A 27 -2.53 16.15 37.34
CA GLU A 27 -3.43 15.51 38.29
C GLU A 27 -4.62 16.43 38.64
N GLY A 28 -5.83 15.90 38.43
CA GLY A 28 -7.08 16.64 38.62
C GLY A 28 -7.33 17.77 37.60
N ALA A 29 -6.55 17.84 36.51
CA ALA A 29 -6.78 18.85 35.47
C ALA A 29 -7.92 18.45 34.55
N ASP A 30 -8.73 19.42 34.10
CA ASP A 30 -9.73 19.24 33.07
C ASP A 30 -9.06 19.18 31.69
N PHE A 31 -9.38 18.13 30.91
CA PHE A 31 -8.95 17.98 29.52
C PHE A 31 -10.04 18.45 28.58
N VAL A 32 -9.80 19.57 27.92
CA VAL A 32 -10.78 20.21 27.07
C VAL A 32 -10.38 20.07 25.60
N VAL A 33 -11.29 19.59 24.77
CA VAL A 33 -11.11 19.60 23.31
C VAL A 33 -11.21 21.03 22.81
N THR A 34 -10.11 21.59 22.34
CA THR A 34 -10.02 22.96 21.85
C THR A 34 -10.15 23.08 20.34
N ASN A 35 -9.81 22.01 19.61
CA ASN A 35 -9.92 21.98 18.16
C ASN A 35 -10.28 20.57 17.69
N LEU A 36 -11.21 20.48 16.74
CA LEU A 36 -11.62 19.25 16.07
C LEU A 36 -11.63 19.49 14.56
N LYS A 37 -10.65 18.91 13.86
CA LYS A 37 -10.53 19.02 12.41
C LYS A 37 -10.88 17.70 11.76
N LYS A 38 -11.94 17.68 10.95
CA LYS A 38 -12.34 16.54 10.09
C LYS A 38 -11.91 16.83 8.66
N SER A 39 -11.28 15.87 7.99
CA SER A 39 -10.86 15.99 6.60
C SER A 39 -10.87 14.63 5.90
N GLN A 40 -10.71 14.64 4.59
CA GLN A 40 -10.57 13.42 3.79
C GLN A 40 -9.19 13.34 3.18
N ARG A 41 -8.62 12.14 3.20
CA ARG A 41 -7.34 11.83 2.56
C ARG A 41 -7.54 10.73 1.53
N LYS A 42 -7.06 10.98 0.29
CA LYS A 42 -6.98 9.95 -0.75
C LYS A 42 -5.60 9.28 -0.69
N LYS A 43 -5.57 7.95 -0.58
CA LYS A 43 -4.35 7.13 -0.68
C LYS A 43 -4.29 6.55 -2.09
N GLN A 44 -3.23 6.84 -2.82
CA GLN A 44 -3.03 6.32 -4.16
C GLN A 44 -2.37 4.93 -4.11
N PRO A 45 -2.67 4.04 -5.06
CA PRO A 45 -1.94 2.80 -5.20
C PRO A 45 -0.51 3.06 -5.67
N ALA A 46 0.38 2.17 -5.26
CA ALA A 46 1.74 2.17 -5.75
C ALA A 46 1.82 1.65 -7.20
N PRO A 47 2.84 2.05 -7.99
CA PRO A 47 3.04 1.58 -9.36
C PRO A 47 3.20 0.05 -9.43
N PRO A 48 3.06 -0.57 -10.61
CA PRO A 48 3.46 -1.94 -10.82
C PRO A 48 4.96 -2.12 -10.54
N PHE A 49 5.41 -3.34 -10.42
CA PHE A 49 6.78 -3.62 -10.01
C PHE A 49 7.83 -3.28 -11.09
N THR A 50 8.94 -2.75 -10.63
CA THR A 50 10.25 -2.84 -11.28
C THR A 50 11.05 -3.97 -10.62
N THR A 51 12.22 -4.32 -11.16
CA THR A 51 13.13 -5.32 -10.54
C THR A 51 13.40 -5.01 -9.07
N SER A 52 13.77 -3.76 -8.77
CA SER A 52 14.14 -3.35 -7.40
C SER A 52 12.96 -3.39 -6.44
N THR A 53 11.79 -2.91 -6.85
CA THR A 53 10.61 -2.90 -5.99
C THR A 53 10.02 -4.30 -5.79
N LEU A 54 10.12 -5.19 -6.79
CA LEU A 54 9.74 -6.59 -6.65
C LEU A 54 10.62 -7.30 -5.61
N GLN A 55 11.95 -7.11 -5.67
CA GLN A 55 12.87 -7.70 -4.70
C GLN A 55 12.60 -7.21 -3.28
N GLN A 56 12.32 -5.92 -3.09
CA GLN A 56 12.01 -5.34 -1.78
C GLN A 56 10.72 -5.92 -1.19
N GLU A 57 9.63 -5.93 -1.98
CA GLU A 57 8.35 -6.45 -1.49
C GLU A 57 8.36 -7.97 -1.31
N ALA A 58 9.04 -8.73 -2.17
CA ALA A 58 9.22 -10.16 -1.98
C ALA A 58 10.03 -10.47 -0.71
N SER A 59 11.02 -9.64 -0.38
CA SER A 59 11.75 -9.75 0.88
C SER A 59 10.84 -9.50 2.08
N ARG A 60 10.04 -8.43 2.06
CA ARG A 60 9.16 -8.04 3.18
C ARG A 60 8.00 -9.00 3.37
N LYS A 61 7.30 -9.34 2.31
CA LYS A 61 6.06 -10.15 2.40
C LYS A 61 6.28 -11.66 2.34
N LEU A 62 7.31 -12.11 1.63
CA LEU A 62 7.55 -13.53 1.39
C LEU A 62 8.83 -14.05 2.05
N SER A 63 9.64 -13.16 2.65
CA SER A 63 10.99 -13.47 3.17
C SER A 63 11.90 -14.10 2.09
N PHE A 64 11.76 -13.65 0.84
CA PHE A 64 12.58 -14.10 -0.27
C PHE A 64 13.82 -13.22 -0.39
N GLN A 65 15.00 -13.84 -0.42
CA GLN A 65 16.23 -13.14 -0.81
C GLN A 65 16.18 -12.76 -2.29
N ALA A 66 16.92 -11.70 -2.69
CA ALA A 66 16.93 -11.20 -4.05
C ALA A 66 17.24 -12.30 -5.10
N ARG A 67 18.20 -13.19 -4.82
CA ARG A 67 18.53 -14.32 -5.71
C ARG A 67 17.34 -15.26 -5.91
N ARG A 68 16.64 -15.62 -4.83
CA ARG A 68 15.45 -16.49 -4.88
C ARG A 68 14.33 -15.82 -5.67
N THR A 69 14.06 -14.55 -5.40
CA THR A 69 13.06 -13.75 -6.13
C THR A 69 13.33 -13.75 -7.63
N MET A 70 14.57 -13.45 -8.03
CA MET A 70 14.92 -13.37 -9.45
C MET A 70 14.93 -14.71 -10.16
N LYS A 71 15.35 -15.79 -9.48
CA LYS A 71 15.24 -17.16 -10.02
C LYS A 71 13.78 -17.53 -10.27
N THR A 72 12.92 -17.34 -9.27
CA THR A 72 11.49 -17.66 -9.38
C THR A 72 10.80 -16.80 -10.44
N ALA A 73 11.16 -15.51 -10.54
CA ALA A 73 10.64 -14.64 -11.60
C ALA A 73 11.08 -15.07 -13.00
N GLN A 74 12.32 -15.55 -13.15
CA GLN A 74 12.83 -16.11 -14.39
C GLN A 74 12.01 -17.33 -14.83
N GLU A 75 11.73 -18.26 -13.92
CA GLU A 75 10.90 -19.43 -14.17
C GLU A 75 9.49 -19.05 -14.64
N LEU A 76 8.87 -18.07 -13.96
CA LEU A 76 7.52 -17.54 -14.33
C LEU A 76 7.53 -16.86 -15.70
N TYR A 77 8.62 -16.23 -16.10
CA TYR A 77 8.76 -15.57 -17.39
C TYR A 77 9.01 -16.57 -18.52
N GLU A 78 9.95 -17.52 -18.32
CA GLU A 78 10.33 -18.50 -19.33
C GLU A 78 9.21 -19.48 -19.67
N GLY A 79 8.31 -19.72 -18.72
CA GLY A 79 7.12 -20.53 -18.88
C GLY A 79 7.01 -21.63 -17.84
N VAL A 80 5.79 -21.89 -17.45
CA VAL A 80 5.38 -23.00 -16.59
C VAL A 80 4.25 -23.77 -17.24
N GLU A 81 4.19 -25.07 -16.98
CA GLU A 81 3.11 -25.90 -17.48
C GLU A 81 1.80 -25.54 -16.78
N VAL A 82 0.88 -24.93 -17.50
CA VAL A 82 -0.47 -24.60 -17.02
C VAL A 82 -1.46 -25.61 -17.56
N GLU A 83 -2.24 -26.22 -16.66
CA GLU A 83 -3.24 -27.21 -17.01
C GLU A 83 -4.17 -26.70 -18.12
N GLY A 84 -4.24 -27.44 -19.22
CA GLY A 84 -5.07 -27.11 -20.39
C GLY A 84 -4.49 -26.03 -21.33
N GLN A 85 -3.32 -25.46 -21.05
CA GLN A 85 -2.71 -24.42 -21.89
C GLN A 85 -1.26 -24.74 -22.33
N GLY A 86 -0.61 -25.76 -21.72
CA GLY A 86 0.79 -26.08 -21.98
C GLY A 86 1.74 -25.09 -21.29
N ALA A 87 2.95 -24.95 -21.82
CA ALA A 87 3.97 -24.05 -21.30
C ALA A 87 3.62 -22.58 -21.58
N VAL A 88 3.36 -21.79 -20.53
CA VAL A 88 2.94 -20.38 -20.61
C VAL A 88 3.83 -19.50 -19.76
N GLY A 89 4.37 -18.42 -20.34
CA GLY A 89 4.99 -17.34 -19.60
C GLY A 89 3.93 -16.52 -18.84
N LEU A 90 4.02 -16.50 -17.51
CA LEU A 90 2.99 -15.89 -16.68
C LEU A 90 3.23 -14.41 -16.40
N ILE A 91 4.45 -13.90 -16.56
CA ILE A 91 4.81 -12.50 -16.31
C ILE A 91 5.57 -11.89 -17.47
N THR A 92 5.59 -10.56 -17.56
CA THR A 92 6.48 -9.81 -18.44
C THR A 92 7.94 -9.91 -17.97
N TYR A 93 8.88 -9.46 -18.80
CA TYR A 93 10.30 -9.53 -18.50
C TYR A 93 10.66 -8.85 -17.18
N MET A 94 11.33 -9.59 -16.29
CA MET A 94 11.53 -9.19 -14.88
C MET A 94 12.77 -8.32 -14.64
N ARG A 95 13.62 -8.08 -15.63
CA ARG A 95 14.77 -7.18 -15.50
C ARG A 95 14.43 -5.84 -16.15
N THR A 96 13.71 -4.99 -15.43
CA THR A 96 13.23 -3.72 -15.94
C THR A 96 13.12 -2.69 -14.82
N ASP A 97 13.36 -1.44 -15.14
CA ASP A 97 13.09 -0.26 -14.32
C ASP A 97 11.90 0.57 -14.87
N SER A 98 11.29 0.09 -15.95
CA SER A 98 10.12 0.71 -16.57
C SER A 98 8.88 0.54 -15.71
N LEU A 99 8.03 1.58 -15.71
CA LEU A 99 6.68 1.58 -15.14
C LEU A 99 5.60 1.62 -16.22
N ARG A 100 6.00 1.49 -17.49
CA ARG A 100 5.07 1.52 -18.62
C ARG A 100 4.17 0.29 -18.59
N ILE A 101 2.94 0.49 -18.98
CA ILE A 101 1.91 -0.56 -19.12
C ILE A 101 1.29 -0.36 -20.50
N SER A 102 1.15 -1.42 -21.28
CA SER A 102 0.46 -1.35 -22.57
C SER A 102 -1.02 -0.99 -22.38
N ASP A 103 -1.63 -0.40 -23.40
CA ASP A 103 -3.05 -0.01 -23.33
C ASP A 103 -3.96 -1.25 -23.31
N GLU A 104 -3.56 -2.32 -23.96
CA GLU A 104 -4.24 -3.62 -23.90
C GLU A 104 -4.29 -4.16 -22.47
N ALA A 105 -3.16 -4.14 -21.75
CA ALA A 105 -3.12 -4.61 -20.37
C ALA A 105 -3.94 -3.73 -19.43
N LYS A 106 -3.99 -2.41 -19.65
CA LYS A 106 -4.85 -1.49 -18.89
C LYS A 106 -6.33 -1.79 -19.12
N THR A 107 -6.71 -2.02 -20.39
CA THR A 107 -8.10 -2.33 -20.76
C THR A 107 -8.53 -3.64 -20.13
N ALA A 108 -7.72 -4.70 -20.28
CA ALA A 108 -8.02 -6.00 -19.68
C ALA A 108 -8.12 -5.91 -18.14
N ALA A 109 -7.23 -5.13 -17.49
CA ALA A 109 -7.31 -4.91 -16.05
C ALA A 109 -8.59 -4.18 -15.66
N ALA A 110 -9.01 -3.16 -16.41
CA ALA A 110 -10.24 -2.42 -16.14
C ALA A 110 -11.50 -3.32 -16.25
N GLU A 111 -11.54 -4.23 -17.22
CA GLU A 111 -12.62 -5.20 -17.35
C GLU A 111 -12.70 -6.15 -16.16
N VAL A 112 -11.57 -6.72 -15.74
CA VAL A 112 -11.51 -7.59 -14.57
C VAL A 112 -11.90 -6.82 -13.29
N ILE A 113 -11.40 -5.59 -13.11
CA ILE A 113 -11.76 -4.77 -11.94
C ILE A 113 -13.26 -4.51 -11.90
N LYS A 114 -13.85 -4.13 -13.04
CA LYS A 114 -15.29 -3.86 -13.14
C LYS A 114 -16.13 -5.09 -12.82
N ASN A 115 -15.73 -6.24 -13.31
CA ASN A 115 -16.50 -7.49 -13.17
C ASN A 115 -16.37 -8.11 -11.77
N GLU A 116 -15.16 -8.06 -11.17
CA GLU A 116 -14.89 -8.74 -9.90
C GLU A 116 -15.12 -7.86 -8.68
N TYR A 117 -14.94 -6.52 -8.82
CA TYR A 117 -14.97 -5.59 -7.69
C TYR A 117 -16.08 -4.54 -7.81
N GLY A 118 -16.51 -4.21 -9.02
CA GLY A 118 -17.49 -3.16 -9.29
C GLY A 118 -16.90 -1.94 -9.99
N ALA A 119 -17.76 -1.17 -10.66
CA ALA A 119 -17.35 0.01 -11.43
C ALA A 119 -16.75 1.12 -10.56
N GLU A 120 -17.14 1.20 -9.29
CA GLU A 120 -16.63 2.17 -8.32
C GLU A 120 -15.14 1.96 -7.97
N TYR A 121 -14.61 0.75 -8.22
CA TYR A 121 -13.18 0.46 -8.06
C TYR A 121 -12.32 0.87 -9.25
N LEU A 122 -12.93 1.38 -10.33
CA LEU A 122 -12.20 1.98 -11.43
C LEU A 122 -11.83 3.43 -11.11
N PRO A 123 -10.60 3.89 -11.43
CA PRO A 123 -10.25 5.29 -11.34
C PRO A 123 -11.00 6.11 -12.41
N GLU A 124 -11.30 7.37 -12.14
CA GLU A 124 -11.96 8.28 -13.10
C GLU A 124 -11.22 8.39 -14.44
N LYS A 125 -9.90 8.24 -14.40
CA LYS A 125 -9.03 8.23 -15.59
C LYS A 125 -8.05 7.08 -15.48
N PRO A 126 -7.70 6.42 -16.61
CA PRO A 126 -6.69 5.37 -16.63
C PRO A 126 -5.38 5.87 -15.99
N ARG A 127 -4.78 5.05 -15.14
CA ARG A 127 -3.56 5.43 -14.45
C ARG A 127 -2.36 5.37 -15.38
N THR A 128 -1.50 6.36 -15.22
CA THR A 128 -0.19 6.40 -15.87
C THR A 128 0.89 6.60 -14.82
N TYR A 129 1.97 5.85 -14.95
CA TYR A 129 3.13 5.94 -14.08
C TYR A 129 4.35 6.36 -14.91
N LYS A 130 5.09 7.35 -14.41
CA LYS A 130 6.30 7.84 -15.09
C LYS A 130 7.53 7.19 -14.46
N SER A 131 8.39 6.61 -15.29
CA SER A 131 9.73 6.16 -14.86
C SER A 131 10.59 7.38 -14.51
N LYS A 132 11.45 7.24 -13.49
CA LYS A 132 12.27 8.36 -12.97
C LYS A 132 13.38 8.81 -13.92
N ASN A 133 13.82 7.96 -14.84
CA ASN A 133 14.82 8.26 -15.87
C ASN A 133 14.20 7.97 -17.23
N ASN A 134 14.84 8.41 -18.32
CA ASN A 134 14.56 7.96 -19.68
C ASN A 134 14.83 6.46 -19.81
N ALA A 135 14.13 5.66 -18.99
CA ALA A 135 14.15 4.22 -19.06
C ALA A 135 13.81 3.83 -20.48
N GLN A 136 14.55 2.88 -21.03
CA GLN A 136 14.35 2.39 -22.38
C GLN A 136 12.87 2.10 -22.61
N ASP A 137 12.22 2.89 -23.46
CA ASP A 137 10.78 2.83 -23.76
C ASP A 137 10.32 1.45 -24.30
N ALA A 138 11.28 0.57 -24.58
CA ALA A 138 11.02 -0.77 -25.10
C ALA A 138 10.46 -1.76 -24.05
N HIS A 139 10.72 -1.55 -22.75
CA HIS A 139 10.31 -2.50 -21.72
C HIS A 139 9.05 -2.02 -20.99
N GLU A 140 8.28 -2.97 -20.49
CA GLU A 140 7.15 -2.75 -19.60
C GLU A 140 7.54 -2.99 -18.13
N ALA A 141 6.66 -2.57 -17.22
CA ALA A 141 6.71 -2.97 -15.81
C ALA A 141 6.49 -4.49 -15.67
N ILE A 142 6.90 -5.05 -14.53
CA ILE A 142 6.64 -6.45 -14.20
C ILE A 142 5.15 -6.60 -13.87
N ARG A 143 4.44 -7.38 -14.68
CA ARG A 143 3.00 -7.62 -14.58
C ARG A 143 2.64 -9.02 -15.07
N PRO A 144 1.42 -9.51 -14.80
CA PRO A 144 0.90 -10.71 -15.45
C PRO A 144 0.91 -10.52 -16.98
N ALA A 145 1.38 -11.53 -17.72
CA ALA A 145 1.30 -11.55 -19.18
C ALA A 145 -0.16 -11.67 -19.65
N ASN A 146 -0.91 -12.53 -18.99
CA ASN A 146 -2.36 -12.67 -19.16
C ASN A 146 -3.05 -12.51 -17.80
N ILE A 147 -3.87 -11.48 -17.66
CA ILE A 147 -4.52 -11.15 -16.39
C ILE A 147 -5.65 -12.11 -16.02
N GLU A 148 -6.23 -12.79 -17.00
CA GLU A 148 -7.28 -13.80 -16.79
C GLU A 148 -6.75 -15.06 -16.10
N LEU A 149 -5.44 -15.29 -16.15
CA LEU A 149 -4.76 -16.33 -15.38
C LEU A 149 -4.58 -15.86 -13.93
N THR A 150 -5.70 -15.75 -13.22
CA THR A 150 -5.68 -15.35 -11.82
C THR A 150 -4.86 -16.31 -10.97
N PRO A 151 -4.32 -15.87 -9.83
CA PRO A 151 -3.55 -16.75 -8.94
C PRO A 151 -4.28 -18.03 -8.55
N SER A 152 -5.60 -17.98 -8.40
CA SER A 152 -6.44 -19.13 -8.08
C SER A 152 -6.47 -20.16 -9.21
N LYS A 153 -6.55 -19.72 -10.48
CA LYS A 153 -6.59 -20.58 -11.65
C LYS A 153 -5.28 -21.35 -11.88
N VAL A 154 -4.13 -20.69 -11.63
CA VAL A 154 -2.81 -21.29 -11.88
C VAL A 154 -2.20 -21.99 -10.66
N LYS A 155 -2.85 -21.90 -9.50
CA LYS A 155 -2.30 -22.41 -8.22
C LYS A 155 -1.82 -23.86 -8.29
N LYS A 156 -2.57 -24.74 -8.94
CA LYS A 156 -2.24 -26.17 -9.05
C LYS A 156 -1.05 -26.45 -9.95
N SER A 157 -0.76 -25.55 -10.88
CA SER A 157 0.33 -25.67 -11.85
C SER A 157 1.65 -25.11 -11.35
N LEU A 158 1.66 -24.43 -10.20
CA LEU A 158 2.81 -23.69 -9.67
C LEU A 158 3.40 -24.35 -8.42
N THR A 159 4.71 -24.28 -8.29
CA THR A 159 5.37 -24.51 -7.01
C THR A 159 4.93 -23.45 -5.99
N ASN A 160 5.15 -23.71 -4.70
CA ASN A 160 4.78 -22.76 -3.65
C ASN A 160 5.46 -21.39 -3.83
N ASP A 161 6.73 -21.37 -4.26
CA ASP A 161 7.48 -20.12 -4.48
C ASP A 161 6.95 -19.36 -5.70
N GLN A 162 6.72 -20.08 -6.80
CA GLN A 162 6.14 -19.51 -8.02
C GLN A 162 4.75 -18.93 -7.74
N PHE A 163 3.90 -19.67 -7.02
CA PHE A 163 2.57 -19.20 -6.66
C PHE A 163 2.61 -17.92 -5.80
N LYS A 164 3.43 -17.90 -4.75
CA LYS A 164 3.56 -16.74 -3.86
C LYS A 164 4.04 -15.51 -4.63
N LEU A 165 5.05 -15.66 -5.47
CA LEU A 165 5.60 -14.55 -6.24
C LEU A 165 4.64 -14.08 -7.34
N TYR A 166 4.00 -15.01 -8.06
CA TYR A 166 2.99 -14.68 -9.06
C TYR A 166 1.79 -13.93 -8.45
N LYS A 167 1.29 -14.43 -7.31
CA LYS A 167 0.21 -13.77 -6.57
C LYS A 167 0.60 -12.33 -6.19
N LEU A 168 1.80 -12.13 -5.66
CA LEU A 168 2.31 -10.81 -5.31
C LEU A 168 2.35 -9.87 -6.52
N ILE A 169 2.83 -10.35 -7.67
CA ILE A 169 2.91 -9.56 -8.92
C ILE A 169 1.51 -9.24 -9.44
N TRP A 170 0.62 -10.22 -9.45
CA TRP A 170 -0.75 -10.07 -9.95
C TRP A 170 -1.55 -9.07 -9.10
N GLU A 171 -1.55 -9.24 -7.77
CA GLU A 171 -2.25 -8.35 -6.85
C GLU A 171 -1.73 -6.91 -6.91
N ARG A 172 -0.39 -6.72 -6.99
CA ARG A 172 0.21 -5.40 -7.13
C ARG A 172 -0.17 -4.72 -8.43
N PHE A 173 -0.13 -5.46 -9.55
CA PHE A 173 -0.51 -4.93 -10.85
C PHE A 173 -1.98 -4.51 -10.86
N MET A 174 -2.89 -5.38 -10.41
CA MET A 174 -4.32 -5.05 -10.33
C MET A 174 -4.58 -3.84 -9.45
N ALA A 175 -4.05 -3.83 -8.23
CA ALA A 175 -4.17 -2.70 -7.32
C ALA A 175 -3.67 -1.39 -7.94
N SER A 176 -2.59 -1.45 -8.74
CA SER A 176 -2.06 -0.27 -9.44
C SER A 176 -3.05 0.32 -10.45
N GLN A 177 -4.02 -0.43 -10.92
CA GLN A 177 -5.05 0.01 -11.87
C GLN A 177 -6.39 0.38 -11.19
N MET A 178 -6.51 0.20 -9.87
CA MET A 178 -7.73 0.47 -9.12
C MET A 178 -7.85 1.93 -8.65
N ALA A 179 -9.05 2.28 -8.20
CA ALA A 179 -9.36 3.58 -7.59
C ALA A 179 -8.59 3.81 -6.28
N ASN A 180 -8.42 5.07 -5.91
CA ASN A 180 -7.82 5.45 -4.62
C ASN A 180 -8.65 4.92 -3.46
N ALA A 181 -7.98 4.55 -2.37
CA ALA A 181 -8.65 4.45 -1.10
C ALA A 181 -8.95 5.86 -0.54
N VAL A 182 -10.10 6.01 0.11
CA VAL A 182 -10.54 7.26 0.74
C VAL A 182 -10.67 7.03 2.25
N MET A 183 -10.00 7.86 3.00
CA MET A 183 -10.00 7.83 4.46
C MET A 183 -10.58 9.11 5.00
N ASP A 184 -11.54 9.01 5.90
CA ASP A 184 -11.96 10.13 6.75
C ASP A 184 -10.96 10.24 7.90
N THR A 185 -10.35 11.40 8.05
CA THR A 185 -9.34 11.67 9.08
C THR A 185 -9.88 12.65 10.10
N VAL A 186 -9.58 12.41 11.35
CA VAL A 186 -9.92 13.30 12.47
C VAL A 186 -8.63 13.66 13.19
N SER A 187 -8.43 14.94 13.46
CA SER A 187 -7.36 15.46 14.28
C SER A 187 -7.96 16.27 15.43
N VAL A 188 -7.50 16.01 16.64
CA VAL A 188 -8.04 16.62 17.88
C VAL A 188 -6.89 17.26 18.63
N ASP A 189 -7.08 18.53 18.99
CA ASP A 189 -6.21 19.23 19.95
C ASP A 189 -6.93 19.28 21.29
N ILE A 190 -6.26 18.87 22.35
CA ILE A 190 -6.81 18.80 23.71
C ILE A 190 -5.90 19.61 24.62
N SER A 191 -6.44 20.61 25.30
CA SER A 191 -5.71 21.40 26.27
C SER A 191 -6.01 20.96 27.72
N ALA A 192 -4.97 20.95 28.53
CA ALA A 192 -5.10 20.81 29.98
C ALA A 192 -4.06 21.73 30.61
N LYS A 193 -4.53 22.75 31.35
CA LYS A 193 -3.66 23.84 31.84
C LYS A 193 -2.85 24.48 30.70
N ASN A 194 -1.53 24.50 30.81
CA ASN A 194 -0.58 24.98 29.80
C ASN A 194 -0.04 23.87 28.86
N TYR A 195 -0.63 22.70 28.92
CA TYR A 195 -0.26 21.54 28.10
C TYR A 195 -1.22 21.35 26.93
N MET A 196 -0.67 21.11 25.73
CA MET A 196 -1.42 20.77 24.54
C MET A 196 -1.12 19.33 24.12
N PHE A 197 -2.18 18.53 24.03
CA PHE A 197 -2.11 17.17 23.51
C PHE A 197 -2.72 17.11 22.12
N LYS A 198 -2.14 16.29 21.25
CA LYS A 198 -2.68 16.02 19.90
C LYS A 198 -3.01 14.55 19.76
N SER A 199 -4.15 14.28 19.16
CA SER A 199 -4.56 12.95 18.76
C SER A 199 -5.05 12.99 17.31
N SER A 200 -4.76 11.94 16.56
CA SER A 200 -5.28 11.79 15.20
C SER A 200 -5.66 10.35 14.95
N GLY A 201 -6.68 10.17 14.13
CA GLY A 201 -7.12 8.86 13.71
C GLY A 201 -7.79 8.94 12.35
N TYR A 202 -8.11 7.79 11.80
CA TYR A 202 -8.81 7.71 10.53
C TYR A 202 -9.79 6.53 10.52
N SER A 203 -10.78 6.63 9.68
CA SER A 203 -11.65 5.51 9.30
C SER A 203 -11.61 5.34 7.78
N VAL A 204 -11.72 4.10 7.31
CA VAL A 204 -11.78 3.83 5.87
C VAL A 204 -13.22 4.09 5.41
N ARG A 205 -13.38 5.08 4.54
CA ARG A 205 -14.65 5.39 3.90
C ARG A 205 -14.88 4.55 2.64
N PHE A 206 -13.82 4.38 1.85
CA PHE A 206 -13.79 3.53 0.66
C PHE A 206 -12.41 2.86 0.58
N ASP A 207 -12.40 1.54 0.53
CA ASP A 207 -11.16 0.76 0.57
C ASP A 207 -10.34 0.87 -0.74
N GLY A 208 -11.01 1.05 -1.90
CA GLY A 208 -10.34 1.18 -3.18
C GLY A 208 -9.34 0.04 -3.43
N PHE A 209 -8.13 0.38 -3.88
CA PHE A 209 -7.09 -0.60 -4.16
C PHE A 209 -6.65 -1.42 -2.92
N THR A 210 -6.86 -0.92 -1.71
CA THR A 210 -6.43 -1.62 -0.48
C THR A 210 -7.26 -2.88 -0.21
N LYS A 211 -8.41 -3.03 -0.87
CA LYS A 211 -9.19 -4.26 -0.88
C LYS A 211 -8.38 -5.46 -1.38
N LEU A 212 -7.45 -5.23 -2.30
CA LEU A 212 -6.66 -6.26 -2.94
C LEU A 212 -5.22 -6.30 -2.45
N TYR A 213 -4.61 -5.13 -2.24
CA TYR A 213 -3.18 -5.04 -1.97
C TYR A 213 -2.79 -3.80 -1.18
N GLU A 214 -1.96 -3.99 -0.15
CA GLU A 214 -1.24 -2.92 0.53
C GLU A 214 0.27 -3.20 0.55
N GLU A 215 1.08 -2.15 0.35
CA GLU A 215 2.53 -2.24 0.52
C GLU A 215 2.90 -2.47 1.98
N SER A 216 3.93 -3.29 2.21
CA SER A 216 4.55 -3.41 3.51
C SER A 216 5.25 -2.09 3.88
N ARG A 217 5.08 -1.61 5.11
CA ARG A 217 5.77 -0.46 5.66
C ARG A 217 6.75 -0.91 6.72
N ASP A 218 7.94 -0.34 6.72
CA ASP A 218 8.98 -0.65 7.72
C ASP A 218 8.63 -0.09 9.11
N ASN A 219 7.71 0.91 9.19
CA ASN A 219 7.16 1.47 10.41
C ASN A 219 5.66 1.64 10.25
N GLU A 220 4.87 0.77 10.87
CA GLU A 220 3.47 1.04 11.11
C GLU A 220 3.34 2.15 12.17
N GLU A 221 3.19 3.38 11.73
CA GLU A 221 2.50 4.36 12.57
C GLU A 221 1.05 3.86 12.71
N GLN A 222 0.80 3.13 13.78
CA GLN A 222 -0.54 2.72 14.19
C GLN A 222 -1.33 3.98 14.59
N GLY A 223 -1.86 4.66 13.59
CA GLY A 223 -2.99 5.53 13.80
C GLY A 223 -4.19 4.66 14.08
N GLY A 224 -4.49 4.39 15.34
CA GLY A 224 -5.67 3.65 15.74
C GLY A 224 -6.94 4.38 15.32
N ALA A 225 -8.04 3.64 15.12
CA ALA A 225 -9.35 4.24 14.97
C ALA A 225 -9.64 5.07 16.22
N LEU A 226 -9.87 6.38 16.05
CA LEU A 226 -10.34 7.20 17.16
C LEU A 226 -11.79 6.81 17.49
N PRO A 227 -12.17 6.79 18.78
CA PRO A 227 -13.57 6.67 19.15
C PRO A 227 -14.37 7.81 18.49
N LYS A 228 -15.66 7.57 18.22
CA LYS A 228 -16.56 8.65 17.76
C LYS A 228 -16.57 9.72 18.84
N ILE A 229 -16.12 10.90 18.49
CA ILE A 229 -16.26 12.11 19.32
C ILE A 229 -17.52 12.81 18.79
N GLU A 230 -18.54 12.86 19.62
CA GLU A 230 -19.79 13.58 19.37
C GLU A 230 -19.62 15.07 19.57
#